data_7c9292c3373670a8b8c400e5c8dcd830
#
_entry.id   7c9292c3373670a8b8c400e5c8dcd830
#
_cell.length_a   1.000
_cell.length_b   1.000
_cell.length_c   1.000
_cell.angle_alpha   90.00
_cell.angle_beta   90.00
_cell.angle_gamma   90.00
#
_symmetry.space_group_name_H-M   'P 1'
#
loop_
_entity.id
_entity.type
_entity.pdbx_description
1 polymer ?
#
loop_
_entity_poly.entity_id
_entity_poly.type
_entity_poly.pdbx_seq_one_letter_code
_entity_poly.pdbx_strand_id
1 'polypeptide(L)'
;GETISLEYTITAATDETLVRAISQNGWKATVVPASTSTGKIYITAPDPLVAGEVLILANDGTYRTVMASLQCTQGVIIIADSSFDIPAEGKSQQVELQTNIAYTVNIPTEAKNWLSVIETRAMRDETLTFTIAANEAISQRFATVTLDDSNGHALQSIIFHQAGNKVEGTLEVHVETAGTLDRVLSEYDISTVKAMKITGVLNDKDFLVTNHEMPALTDLDLSEVNIAELPTRSFYGGTTNNLENLVLPQTLTTIADQVFQNSKLKNIQIFGNLTTIGAGAFSGCKSLSTITIPASVTTIGASAFSGCTALSTITIPTNVTIIGASTFSGCTVLSTVTFENESKLSALNDNVFKECIITNIRIPAKVATISSTAFASCKVLQTVSFEENSCLKTLTTTFAGLPALQRVAIPASVETIEAQAFQKCPSLTTVTFESGSKLKTIGGGYSGSSYYGAFNACSKLAAIEIPASVVTIEAAAFQNCTSLATVTFESGSKLTTIGGGYHRVDYGSYYESYCYGAFKDCSKLAAIEIPASVETIQDCAFSQCTALEKIEFGENSMLKTIGQQAFYECKIIHRVYASNC
;
A
#
# COMPACT_ATOMS: atom_id res chain seq x y z
N GLY A 1 39.87 -36.49 12.26
CA GLY A 1 39.81 -35.49 11.27
C GLY A 1 40.41 -34.13 11.70
N GLU A 2 41.43 -33.67 11.02
CA GLU A 2 41.92 -32.29 11.20
C GLU A 2 40.91 -31.28 10.64
N THR A 3 40.73 -30.15 11.31
CA THR A 3 39.88 -29.04 10.85
C THR A 3 40.76 -27.87 10.47
N ILE A 4 40.62 -27.38 9.25
CA ILE A 4 41.24 -26.13 8.79
C ILE A 4 40.19 -25.03 8.70
N SER A 5 40.62 -23.78 8.81
CA SER A 5 39.75 -22.63 8.55
C SER A 5 40.27 -21.83 7.38
N LEU A 6 39.40 -21.45 6.47
CA LEU A 6 39.70 -20.55 5.36
C LEU A 6 38.90 -19.27 5.55
N GLU A 7 39.54 -18.13 5.32
CA GLU A 7 38.82 -16.86 5.25
C GLU A 7 38.38 -16.60 3.82
N TYR A 8 37.16 -16.10 3.67
CA TYR A 8 36.67 -15.67 2.36
C TYR A 8 36.32 -14.19 2.35
N THR A 9 36.51 -13.58 1.20
CA THR A 9 36.09 -12.21 0.91
C THR A 9 35.42 -12.20 -0.45
N ILE A 10 34.21 -11.61 -0.52
CA ILE A 10 33.44 -11.49 -1.75
C ILE A 10 33.54 -10.04 -2.22
N THR A 11 34.11 -9.85 -3.40
CA THR A 11 34.19 -8.54 -4.05
C THR A 11 32.82 -8.21 -4.64
N ALA A 12 32.26 -7.04 -4.34
CA ALA A 12 30.94 -6.59 -4.74
C ALA A 12 29.76 -7.40 -4.14
N ALA A 13 29.90 -7.86 -2.88
CA ALA A 13 28.81 -8.46 -2.14
C ALA A 13 27.65 -7.45 -1.97
N THR A 14 26.43 -7.96 -2.07
CA THR A 14 25.19 -7.23 -1.75
C THR A 14 24.66 -7.67 -0.38
N ASP A 15 23.66 -7.00 0.15
CA ASP A 15 22.98 -7.41 1.40
C ASP A 15 22.32 -8.78 1.29
N GLU A 16 22.20 -9.31 0.08
CA GLU A 16 21.55 -10.59 -0.27
C GLU A 16 22.56 -11.71 -0.55
N THR A 17 23.87 -11.43 -0.44
CA THR A 17 24.90 -12.42 -0.76
C THR A 17 24.97 -13.53 0.28
N LEU A 18 24.75 -14.78 -0.16
CA LEU A 18 24.83 -15.98 0.66
C LEU A 18 26.00 -16.87 0.24
N VAL A 19 26.80 -17.31 1.22
CA VAL A 19 27.88 -18.28 1.01
C VAL A 19 27.45 -19.63 1.56
N ARG A 20 27.61 -20.67 0.75
CA ARG A 20 27.33 -22.07 1.11
C ARG A 20 28.55 -22.95 0.86
N ALA A 21 28.65 -24.02 1.59
CA ALA A 21 29.66 -25.05 1.35
C ALA A 21 28.97 -26.42 1.19
N ILE A 22 29.34 -27.13 0.12
CA ILE A 22 28.89 -28.51 -0.14
C ILE A 22 30.11 -29.41 -0.01
N SER A 23 30.01 -30.45 0.77
CA SER A 23 31.09 -31.39 1.02
C SER A 23 30.71 -32.80 0.63
N GLN A 24 31.69 -33.59 0.10
CA GLN A 24 31.52 -34.95 -0.34
C GLN A 24 32.46 -35.91 0.41
N ASN A 25 32.24 -37.21 0.28
CA ASN A 25 33.10 -38.29 0.78
C ASN A 25 33.48 -38.17 2.26
N GLY A 26 32.52 -37.76 3.11
CA GLY A 26 32.76 -37.68 4.56
C GLY A 26 33.46 -36.41 5.04
N TRP A 27 33.83 -35.48 4.14
CA TRP A 27 34.27 -34.15 4.49
C TRP A 27 33.11 -33.36 5.11
N LYS A 28 33.42 -32.50 6.05
CA LYS A 28 32.43 -31.60 6.63
C LYS A 28 32.87 -30.15 6.40
N ALA A 29 31.94 -29.31 5.96
CA ALA A 29 32.20 -27.90 5.77
C ALA A 29 31.13 -27.06 6.45
N THR A 30 31.53 -26.06 7.21
CA THR A 30 30.65 -25.14 7.90
C THR A 30 31.04 -23.71 7.58
N VAL A 31 30.12 -22.93 7.05
CA VAL A 31 30.32 -21.51 6.77
C VAL A 31 29.88 -20.68 7.96
N VAL A 32 30.74 -19.79 8.43
CA VAL A 32 30.45 -18.84 9.51
C VAL A 32 30.65 -17.43 8.95
N PRO A 33 29.59 -16.77 8.51
CA PRO A 33 29.67 -15.41 8.00
C PRO A 33 30.03 -14.42 9.13
N ALA A 34 30.93 -13.48 8.85
CA ALA A 34 31.25 -12.35 9.71
C ALA A 34 30.52 -11.07 9.23
N SER A 35 30.24 -11.00 7.92
CA SER A 35 29.44 -9.96 7.27
C SER A 35 28.84 -10.53 5.98
N THR A 36 28.13 -9.72 5.20
CA THR A 36 27.64 -10.09 3.87
C THR A 36 28.75 -10.40 2.87
N SER A 37 29.96 -9.83 3.09
CA SER A 37 31.10 -9.96 2.17
C SER A 37 32.27 -10.78 2.71
N THR A 38 32.29 -11.13 3.97
CA THR A 38 33.43 -11.83 4.60
C THR A 38 32.96 -12.87 5.60
N GLY A 39 33.79 -13.90 5.80
CA GLY A 39 33.55 -14.92 6.81
C GLY A 39 34.62 -15.99 6.83
N LYS A 40 34.36 -17.05 7.57
CA LYS A 40 35.25 -18.22 7.68
C LYS A 40 34.50 -19.48 7.28
N ILE A 41 35.23 -20.37 6.63
CA ILE A 41 34.76 -21.72 6.31
C ILE A 41 35.66 -22.69 7.06
N TYR A 42 35.06 -23.49 7.91
CA TYR A 42 35.72 -24.56 8.64
C TYR A 42 35.53 -25.86 7.87
N ILE A 43 36.64 -26.49 7.46
CA ILE A 43 36.63 -27.73 6.69
C ILE A 43 37.32 -28.80 7.53
N THR A 44 36.57 -29.88 7.81
CA THR A 44 37.07 -31.01 8.60
C THR A 44 37.22 -32.24 7.69
N ALA A 45 38.40 -32.80 7.67
CA ALA A 45 38.68 -34.04 6.93
C ALA A 45 38.04 -35.28 7.59
N PRO A 46 37.58 -36.25 6.79
CA PRO A 46 37.18 -37.56 7.32
C PRO A 46 38.36 -38.33 7.90
N ASP A 47 38.06 -39.32 8.74
CA ASP A 47 39.02 -40.29 9.25
C ASP A 47 38.50 -41.72 8.96
N PRO A 48 39.19 -42.54 8.15
CA PRO A 48 40.44 -42.25 7.46
C PRO A 48 40.31 -41.18 6.37
N LEU A 49 41.43 -40.49 6.08
CA LEU A 49 41.50 -39.46 5.06
C LEU A 49 41.22 -40.08 3.67
N VAL A 50 40.17 -39.61 3.03
CA VAL A 50 39.78 -39.99 1.66
C VAL A 50 39.81 -38.74 0.80
N ALA A 51 40.25 -38.87 -0.44
CA ALA A 51 40.19 -37.76 -1.39
C ALA A 51 38.73 -37.30 -1.51
N GLY A 52 38.50 -36.00 -1.37
CA GLY A 52 37.19 -35.42 -1.43
C GLY A 52 37.26 -33.97 -1.77
N GLU A 53 36.11 -33.41 -2.10
CA GLU A 53 36.01 -31.99 -2.51
C GLU A 53 35.05 -31.23 -1.59
N VAL A 54 35.38 -30.01 -1.35
CA VAL A 54 34.49 -29.05 -0.70
C VAL A 54 34.23 -27.93 -1.69
N LEU A 55 32.98 -27.79 -2.11
CA LEU A 55 32.51 -26.73 -2.97
C LEU A 55 32.06 -25.55 -2.15
N ILE A 56 32.55 -24.38 -2.47
CA ILE A 56 32.11 -23.11 -1.86
C ILE A 56 31.36 -22.34 -2.92
N LEU A 57 30.10 -22.09 -2.64
CA LEU A 57 29.16 -21.40 -3.52
C LEU A 57 28.84 -20.03 -2.92
N ALA A 58 29.02 -18.97 -3.68
CA ALA A 58 28.53 -17.64 -3.35
C ALA A 58 27.40 -17.26 -4.32
N ASN A 59 26.23 -16.88 -3.78
CA ASN A 59 25.11 -16.39 -4.55
C ASN A 59 24.98 -14.88 -4.30
N ASP A 60 25.10 -14.08 -5.35
CA ASP A 60 24.95 -12.62 -5.33
C ASP A 60 23.64 -12.14 -5.99
N GLY A 61 22.67 -13.01 -6.13
CA GLY A 61 21.42 -12.76 -6.86
C GLY A 61 21.51 -13.01 -8.38
N THR A 62 22.71 -13.38 -8.91
CA THR A 62 22.93 -13.61 -10.36
C THR A 62 23.53 -14.97 -10.70
N TYR A 63 23.47 -15.95 -9.81
CA TYR A 63 24.01 -17.31 -9.99
C TYR A 63 25.48 -17.31 -10.48
N ARG A 64 26.39 -16.86 -9.67
CA ARG A 64 27.84 -17.05 -9.90
C ARG A 64 28.41 -17.97 -8.86
N THR A 65 28.92 -19.12 -9.32
CA THR A 65 29.62 -20.09 -8.51
C THR A 65 31.12 -19.78 -8.54
N VAL A 66 31.71 -19.48 -7.39
CA VAL A 66 33.17 -19.39 -7.25
C VAL A 66 33.63 -20.63 -6.50
N MET A 67 34.55 -21.39 -7.06
CA MET A 67 35.01 -22.66 -6.49
C MET A 67 36.41 -22.56 -5.95
N ALA A 68 36.67 -23.21 -4.82
CA ALA A 68 37.98 -23.52 -4.33
C ALA A 68 38.10 -25.01 -4.08
N SER A 69 39.13 -25.67 -4.58
CA SER A 69 39.42 -27.09 -4.34
C SER A 69 40.71 -27.25 -3.50
N LEU A 70 40.70 -28.24 -2.60
CA LEU A 70 41.84 -28.58 -1.75
C LEU A 70 42.50 -29.90 -2.22
N GLN A 71 43.80 -29.90 -2.41
CA GLN A 71 44.60 -31.02 -2.91
C GLN A 71 45.47 -31.68 -1.85
N CYS A 72 45.59 -33.01 -1.88
CA CYS A 72 46.66 -33.74 -1.22
C CYS A 72 47.63 -34.35 -2.27
N THR A 73 48.91 -34.17 -2.10
CA THR A 73 49.97 -34.30 -3.14
C THR A 73 50.77 -35.56 -3.09
N GLN A 74 51.08 -36.18 -4.27
CA GLN A 74 52.38 -36.70 -4.69
C GLN A 74 52.55 -36.80 -6.22
N GLY A 75 51.50 -36.73 -7.02
CA GLY A 75 51.57 -36.49 -8.47
C GLY A 75 50.82 -35.23 -8.83
N VAL A 76 51.22 -34.48 -9.83
CA VAL A 76 50.59 -33.20 -10.15
C VAL A 76 49.80 -33.31 -11.44
N ILE A 77 48.47 -33.12 -11.32
CA ILE A 77 47.59 -32.74 -12.44
C ILE A 77 47.10 -31.33 -12.12
N ILE A 78 47.38 -30.38 -12.99
CA ILE A 78 46.92 -28.98 -12.88
C ILE A 78 45.80 -28.80 -13.90
N ILE A 79 44.64 -28.44 -13.43
CA ILE A 79 43.48 -28.07 -14.26
C ILE A 79 43.19 -26.60 -13.99
N ALA A 80 43.11 -25.78 -15.06
CA ALA A 80 42.83 -24.35 -14.93
C ALA A 80 41.43 -24.08 -14.41
N ASP A 81 40.46 -24.80 -14.96
CA ASP A 81 39.03 -24.75 -14.54
C ASP A 81 38.55 -26.18 -14.29
N SER A 82 38.04 -26.45 -13.09
CA SER A 82 37.59 -27.80 -12.68
C SER A 82 36.07 -27.92 -12.53
N SER A 83 35.32 -26.85 -12.83
CA SER A 83 33.88 -26.83 -12.76
C SER A 83 33.27 -26.07 -13.94
N PHE A 84 32.24 -26.64 -14.51
CA PHE A 84 31.62 -26.12 -15.72
C PHE A 84 30.10 -26.14 -15.61
N ASP A 85 29.48 -24.98 -15.87
CA ASP A 85 28.06 -24.85 -16.05
C ASP A 85 27.69 -25.16 -17.50
N ILE A 86 26.78 -26.10 -17.65
CA ILE A 86 26.35 -26.64 -18.93
C ILE A 86 24.87 -26.30 -19.12
N PRO A 87 24.48 -25.67 -20.23
CA PRO A 87 23.07 -25.43 -20.49
C PRO A 87 22.31 -26.75 -20.75
N ALA A 88 20.98 -26.71 -20.60
CA ALA A 88 20.14 -27.90 -20.75
C ALA A 88 20.29 -28.58 -22.11
N GLU A 89 20.51 -27.81 -23.17
CA GLU A 89 20.71 -28.33 -24.54
C GLU A 89 21.98 -29.17 -24.69
N GLY A 90 22.85 -29.16 -23.68
CA GLY A 90 24.15 -29.77 -23.75
C GLY A 90 25.16 -28.95 -24.54
N LYS A 91 26.40 -29.30 -24.46
CA LYS A 91 27.50 -28.69 -25.27
C LYS A 91 28.73 -29.59 -25.28
N SER A 92 29.68 -29.29 -26.15
CA SER A 92 31.06 -29.81 -26.05
C SER A 92 31.86 -28.87 -25.15
N GLN A 93 32.52 -29.42 -24.12
CA GLN A 93 33.34 -28.68 -23.16
C GLN A 93 34.78 -29.19 -23.24
N GLN A 94 35.71 -28.27 -23.49
CA GLN A 94 37.15 -28.56 -23.45
C GLN A 94 37.70 -28.26 -22.07
N VAL A 95 38.51 -29.15 -21.55
CA VAL A 95 39.26 -28.99 -20.29
C VAL A 95 40.74 -29.15 -20.58
N GLU A 96 41.47 -28.07 -20.40
CA GLU A 96 42.93 -28.06 -20.55
C GLU A 96 43.58 -28.43 -19.23
N LEU A 97 44.50 -29.36 -19.27
CA LEU A 97 45.24 -29.79 -18.10
C LEU A 97 46.75 -29.95 -18.39
N GLN A 98 47.54 -29.75 -17.36
CA GLN A 98 48.98 -30.05 -17.38
C GLN A 98 49.26 -31.18 -16.40
N THR A 99 49.99 -32.18 -16.82
CA THR A 99 50.26 -33.34 -15.96
C THR A 99 51.65 -33.90 -16.18
N ASN A 100 52.26 -34.45 -15.12
CA ASN A 100 53.52 -35.16 -15.14
C ASN A 100 53.36 -36.65 -14.84
N ILE A 101 52.12 -37.14 -14.72
CA ILE A 101 51.79 -38.52 -14.39
C ILE A 101 50.75 -39.09 -15.35
N ALA A 102 50.70 -40.43 -15.46
CA ALA A 102 49.62 -41.09 -16.17
C ALA A 102 48.35 -41.12 -15.30
N TYR A 103 47.22 -40.90 -15.91
CA TYR A 103 45.91 -40.91 -15.25
C TYR A 103 44.86 -41.61 -16.12
N THR A 104 43.73 -41.95 -15.51
CA THR A 104 42.54 -42.50 -16.18
C THR A 104 41.38 -41.58 -15.89
N VAL A 105 40.60 -41.27 -16.92
CA VAL A 105 39.34 -40.47 -16.75
C VAL A 105 38.22 -41.42 -16.33
N ASN A 106 37.71 -41.20 -15.16
CA ASN A 106 36.62 -41.99 -14.61
C ASN A 106 35.31 -41.20 -14.57
N ILE A 107 34.37 -41.51 -15.47
CA ILE A 107 33.03 -40.92 -15.51
C ILE A 107 32.12 -41.82 -14.66
N PRO A 108 31.38 -41.28 -13.67
CA PRO A 108 30.46 -42.06 -12.85
C PRO A 108 29.42 -42.80 -13.71
N THR A 109 29.00 -43.97 -13.26
CA THR A 109 28.12 -44.86 -14.03
C THR A 109 26.80 -44.18 -14.40
N GLU A 110 26.24 -43.40 -13.49
CA GLU A 110 24.99 -42.64 -13.67
C GLU A 110 25.13 -41.48 -14.71
N ALA A 111 26.33 -41.05 -14.98
CA ALA A 111 26.60 -39.96 -15.95
C ALA A 111 26.98 -40.50 -17.35
N LYS A 112 27.34 -41.77 -17.50
CA LYS A 112 27.82 -42.35 -18.77
C LYS A 112 26.81 -42.30 -19.92
N ASN A 113 25.53 -42.15 -19.64
CA ASN A 113 24.49 -42.05 -20.65
C ASN A 113 24.36 -40.64 -21.26
N TRP A 114 24.96 -39.61 -20.65
CA TRP A 114 24.87 -38.26 -21.11
C TRP A 114 26.19 -37.48 -21.17
N LEU A 115 27.25 -38.05 -20.58
CA LEU A 115 28.58 -37.47 -20.54
C LEU A 115 29.58 -38.46 -21.14
N SER A 116 30.33 -38.03 -22.13
CA SER A 116 31.42 -38.80 -22.72
C SER A 116 32.64 -37.92 -22.95
N VAL A 117 33.81 -38.54 -23.05
CA VAL A 117 35.07 -37.84 -23.25
C VAL A 117 35.86 -38.47 -24.43
N ILE A 118 36.53 -37.62 -25.17
CA ILE A 118 37.54 -38.01 -26.16
C ILE A 118 38.89 -37.51 -25.62
N GLU A 119 39.82 -38.45 -25.45
CA GLU A 119 41.20 -38.15 -25.02
C GLU A 119 42.08 -37.91 -26.25
N THR A 120 42.76 -36.78 -26.29
CA THR A 120 43.85 -36.54 -27.26
C THR A 120 45.15 -36.50 -26.50
N ARG A 121 46.04 -37.48 -26.73
CA ARG A 121 47.32 -37.59 -26.00
C ARG A 121 48.44 -36.89 -26.77
N ALA A 122 49.00 -35.83 -26.17
CA ALA A 122 50.32 -35.28 -26.51
C ALA A 122 51.06 -34.96 -25.20
N MET A 123 52.37 -35.20 -25.16
CA MET A 123 53.16 -35.03 -23.92
C MET A 123 53.20 -33.55 -23.50
N ARG A 124 52.68 -33.24 -22.30
CA ARG A 124 52.79 -32.08 -21.42
C ARG A 124 51.58 -31.14 -21.31
N ASP A 125 50.89 -30.82 -22.39
CA ASP A 125 49.61 -30.11 -22.34
C ASP A 125 48.55 -31.00 -22.98
N GLU A 126 47.52 -31.39 -22.24
CA GLU A 126 46.48 -32.29 -22.71
C GLU A 126 45.13 -31.59 -22.71
N THR A 127 44.27 -31.88 -23.70
CA THR A 127 42.90 -31.35 -23.79
C THR A 127 41.95 -32.55 -23.75
N LEU A 128 41.09 -32.55 -22.69
CA LEU A 128 39.95 -33.47 -22.63
C LEU A 128 38.73 -32.76 -23.22
N THR A 129 38.10 -33.39 -24.19
CA THR A 129 36.86 -32.87 -24.78
C THR A 129 35.67 -33.70 -24.30
N PHE A 130 34.85 -33.13 -23.44
CA PHE A 130 33.63 -33.75 -22.94
C PHE A 130 32.46 -33.38 -23.84
N THR A 131 31.69 -34.39 -24.23
CA THR A 131 30.41 -34.18 -24.93
C THR A 131 29.30 -34.42 -23.94
N ILE A 132 28.47 -33.44 -23.72
CA ILE A 132 27.37 -33.46 -22.76
C ILE A 132 26.05 -33.41 -23.56
N ALA A 133 25.27 -34.49 -23.49
CA ALA A 133 23.95 -34.57 -24.13
C ALA A 133 22.94 -33.65 -23.43
N ALA A 134 21.86 -33.29 -24.15
CA ALA A 134 20.77 -32.48 -23.60
C ALA A 134 20.18 -33.12 -22.33
N ASN A 135 19.77 -32.30 -21.40
CA ASN A 135 19.03 -32.69 -20.20
C ASN A 135 17.53 -32.47 -20.44
N GLU A 136 16.81 -33.57 -20.72
CA GLU A 136 15.37 -33.52 -20.96
C GLU A 136 14.56 -33.39 -19.65
N ALA A 137 15.18 -33.63 -18.50
CA ALA A 137 14.53 -33.49 -17.19
C ALA A 137 14.47 -32.02 -16.76
N ILE A 138 13.46 -31.64 -15.99
CA ILE A 138 13.36 -30.31 -15.39
C ILE A 138 14.34 -30.10 -14.23
N SER A 139 14.83 -31.20 -13.63
CA SER A 139 15.86 -31.15 -12.58
C SER A 139 17.24 -30.98 -13.19
N GLN A 140 18.06 -30.15 -12.54
CA GLN A 140 19.49 -30.10 -12.85
C GLN A 140 20.16 -31.45 -12.52
N ARG A 141 21.28 -31.74 -13.19
CA ARG A 141 22.06 -32.93 -12.93
C ARG A 141 23.53 -32.60 -12.81
N PHE A 142 24.25 -33.45 -12.07
CA PHE A 142 25.64 -33.24 -11.75
C PHE A 142 26.43 -34.49 -12.14
N ALA A 143 27.69 -34.30 -12.52
CA ALA A 143 28.65 -35.34 -12.61
C ALA A 143 29.99 -34.87 -12.08
N THR A 144 30.61 -35.68 -11.25
CA THR A 144 31.99 -35.51 -10.83
C THR A 144 32.84 -36.54 -11.54
N VAL A 145 33.61 -36.10 -12.51
CA VAL A 145 34.57 -36.97 -13.23
C VAL A 145 35.89 -36.92 -12.46
N THR A 146 36.48 -38.07 -12.17
CA THR A 146 37.78 -38.14 -11.52
C THR A 146 38.85 -38.50 -12.53
N LEU A 147 40.04 -37.91 -12.32
CA LEU A 147 41.26 -38.33 -12.98
C LEU A 147 42.05 -39.17 -11.96
N ASP A 148 42.12 -40.46 -12.21
CA ASP A 148 42.65 -41.45 -11.25
C ASP A 148 44.07 -41.86 -11.61
N ASP A 149 44.88 -42.23 -10.60
CA ASP A 149 46.18 -42.83 -10.77
C ASP A 149 46.06 -44.31 -11.26
N SER A 150 47.18 -44.95 -11.50
CA SER A 150 47.24 -46.36 -11.93
C SER A 150 46.68 -47.35 -10.89
N ASN A 151 46.42 -46.91 -9.67
CA ASN A 151 45.87 -47.72 -8.57
C ASN A 151 44.38 -47.39 -8.34
N GLY A 152 43.81 -46.48 -9.13
CA GLY A 152 42.40 -46.05 -9.01
C GLY A 152 42.15 -45.04 -7.91
N HIS A 153 43.18 -44.33 -7.44
CA HIS A 153 42.98 -43.20 -6.51
C HIS A 153 42.79 -41.92 -7.30
N ALA A 154 41.71 -41.19 -6.94
CA ALA A 154 41.40 -39.90 -7.57
C ALA A 154 42.49 -38.86 -7.26
N LEU A 155 43.07 -38.31 -8.32
CA LEU A 155 44.11 -37.29 -8.27
C LEU A 155 43.50 -35.87 -8.44
N GLN A 156 42.48 -35.76 -9.28
CA GLN A 156 41.75 -34.52 -9.59
C GLN A 156 40.28 -34.84 -9.87
N SER A 157 39.45 -33.82 -9.72
CA SER A 157 38.03 -33.91 -10.04
C SER A 157 37.59 -32.77 -10.96
N ILE A 158 36.74 -33.09 -11.92
CA ILE A 158 36.10 -32.15 -12.83
C ILE A 158 34.61 -32.26 -12.59
N ILE A 159 33.94 -31.18 -12.33
CA ILE A 159 32.51 -31.14 -12.02
C ILE A 159 31.77 -30.53 -13.18
N PHE A 160 30.71 -31.18 -13.60
CA PHE A 160 29.75 -30.70 -14.56
C PHE A 160 28.40 -30.50 -13.87
N HIS A 161 27.92 -29.27 -13.94
CA HIS A 161 26.57 -28.88 -13.49
C HIS A 161 25.76 -28.63 -14.76
N GLN A 162 24.81 -29.49 -15.07
CA GLN A 162 23.93 -29.24 -16.21
C GLN A 162 22.56 -28.77 -15.73
N ALA A 163 22.17 -27.60 -16.22
CA ALA A 163 20.85 -27.06 -15.98
C ALA A 163 19.75 -28.06 -16.34
N GLY A 164 18.65 -28.04 -15.64
CA GLY A 164 17.42 -28.73 -16.03
C GLY A 164 16.80 -28.08 -17.26
N ASN A 165 15.98 -28.82 -17.97
CA ASN A 165 15.16 -28.26 -19.03
C ASN A 165 14.18 -27.25 -18.42
N LYS A 166 13.71 -26.29 -19.25
CA LYS A 166 12.75 -25.28 -18.78
C LYS A 166 11.50 -25.96 -18.25
N VAL A 167 11.02 -25.50 -17.09
CA VAL A 167 9.73 -25.91 -16.55
C VAL A 167 8.64 -25.34 -17.46
N GLU A 168 7.99 -26.21 -18.24
CA GLU A 168 6.80 -25.83 -18.97
C GLU A 168 5.57 -26.04 -18.08
N GLY A 169 4.85 -24.94 -17.77
CA GLY A 169 3.70 -24.97 -16.88
C GLY A 169 4.01 -24.60 -15.43
N THR A 170 3.27 -25.15 -14.48
CA THR A 170 3.39 -24.88 -13.05
C THR A 170 4.28 -25.90 -12.37
N LEU A 171 5.34 -25.44 -11.69
CA LEU A 171 6.16 -26.28 -10.81
C LEU A 171 5.40 -26.51 -9.50
N GLU A 172 5.09 -27.77 -9.19
CA GLU A 172 4.46 -28.13 -7.91
C GLU A 172 5.50 -28.70 -6.95
N VAL A 173 5.56 -28.15 -5.73
CA VAL A 173 6.51 -28.59 -4.70
C VAL A 173 5.81 -28.70 -3.34
N HIS A 174 6.32 -29.63 -2.52
CA HIS A 174 5.85 -29.83 -1.16
C HIS A 174 6.96 -29.55 -0.14
N VAL A 175 6.67 -28.73 0.87
CA VAL A 175 7.61 -28.37 1.94
C VAL A 175 7.13 -29.00 3.24
N GLU A 176 7.76 -30.10 3.65
CA GLU A 176 7.41 -30.80 4.91
C GLU A 176 7.91 -30.03 6.14
N THR A 177 9.06 -29.37 6.04
CA THR A 177 9.69 -28.63 7.13
C THR A 177 9.90 -27.18 6.74
N ALA A 178 9.33 -26.26 7.48
CA ALA A 178 9.46 -24.82 7.24
C ALA A 178 10.92 -24.37 7.23
N GLY A 179 11.29 -23.52 6.27
CA GLY A 179 12.65 -23.02 6.07
C GLY A 179 13.54 -23.92 5.23
N THR A 180 12.96 -24.87 4.47
CA THR A 180 13.70 -25.79 3.60
C THR A 180 13.31 -25.72 2.13
N LEU A 181 12.58 -24.69 1.70
CA LEU A 181 12.17 -24.54 0.30
C LEU A 181 13.39 -24.48 -0.64
N ASP A 182 14.48 -23.84 -0.22
CA ASP A 182 15.72 -23.80 -0.97
C ASP A 182 16.29 -25.20 -1.26
N ARG A 183 16.19 -26.11 -0.28
CA ARG A 183 16.61 -27.51 -0.44
C ARG A 183 15.68 -28.25 -1.40
N VAL A 184 14.36 -28.07 -1.27
CA VAL A 184 13.37 -28.69 -2.16
C VAL A 184 13.60 -28.23 -3.60
N LEU A 185 13.97 -26.96 -3.79
CA LEU A 185 14.20 -26.37 -5.10
C LEU A 185 15.61 -26.62 -5.66
N SER A 186 16.52 -27.19 -4.87
CA SER A 186 17.93 -27.36 -5.27
C SER A 186 18.14 -28.24 -6.52
N GLU A 187 17.14 -29.07 -6.86
CA GLU A 187 17.18 -29.95 -8.04
C GLU A 187 16.68 -29.26 -9.33
N TYR A 188 16.14 -28.02 -9.24
CA TYR A 188 15.49 -27.35 -10.36
C TYR A 188 16.29 -26.11 -10.79
N ASP A 189 16.24 -25.77 -12.09
CA ASP A 189 16.65 -24.46 -12.57
C ASP A 189 15.52 -23.46 -12.30
N ILE A 190 15.53 -22.89 -11.07
CA ILE A 190 14.49 -21.98 -10.61
C ILE A 190 14.52 -20.61 -11.30
N SER A 191 15.59 -20.28 -12.03
CA SER A 191 15.71 -19.01 -12.74
C SER A 191 14.71 -18.85 -13.89
N THR A 192 14.20 -19.96 -14.41
CA THR A 192 13.26 -20.02 -15.55
C THR A 192 11.81 -20.25 -15.13
N VAL A 193 11.54 -20.60 -13.88
CA VAL A 193 10.22 -20.95 -13.36
C VAL A 193 9.33 -19.72 -13.31
N LYS A 194 8.24 -19.74 -14.09
CA LYS A 194 7.25 -18.66 -14.15
C LYS A 194 6.05 -18.85 -13.25
N ALA A 195 5.63 -20.10 -13.05
CA ALA A 195 4.48 -20.44 -12.23
C ALA A 195 4.86 -21.55 -11.24
N MET A 196 4.48 -21.40 -9.98
CA MET A 196 4.77 -22.37 -8.92
C MET A 196 3.57 -22.54 -7.99
N LYS A 197 3.32 -23.78 -7.59
CA LYS A 197 2.42 -24.14 -6.50
C LYS A 197 3.21 -24.74 -5.36
N ILE A 198 3.07 -24.18 -4.17
CA ILE A 198 3.70 -24.69 -2.95
C ILE A 198 2.62 -25.26 -2.03
N THR A 199 2.90 -26.43 -1.45
CA THR A 199 2.06 -27.05 -0.43
C THR A 199 2.88 -27.32 0.83
N GLY A 200 2.23 -27.55 1.98
CA GLY A 200 2.89 -27.86 3.25
C GLY A 200 3.06 -26.64 4.15
N VAL A 201 4.25 -26.44 4.73
CA VAL A 201 4.51 -25.39 5.73
C VAL A 201 5.66 -24.49 5.32
N LEU A 202 5.50 -23.17 5.51
CA LEU A 202 6.51 -22.15 5.17
C LEU A 202 6.82 -21.27 6.37
N ASN A 203 8.00 -20.64 6.35
CA ASN A 203 8.40 -19.56 7.25
C ASN A 203 9.14 -18.43 6.49
N ASP A 204 9.66 -17.45 7.22
CA ASP A 204 10.32 -16.26 6.67
C ASP A 204 11.42 -16.58 5.65
N LYS A 205 12.19 -17.65 5.87
CA LYS A 205 13.30 -18.04 4.99
C LYS A 205 12.80 -18.52 3.63
N ASP A 206 11.67 -19.24 3.60
CA ASP A 206 11.10 -19.74 2.36
C ASP A 206 10.60 -18.61 1.46
N PHE A 207 10.03 -17.55 2.05
CA PHE A 207 9.61 -16.37 1.29
C PHE A 207 10.78 -15.57 0.72
N LEU A 208 11.98 -15.64 1.32
CA LEU A 208 13.17 -15.02 0.73
C LEU A 208 13.57 -15.72 -0.58
N VAL A 209 13.43 -17.04 -0.68
CA VAL A 209 13.70 -17.79 -1.90
C VAL A 209 12.80 -17.32 -3.05
N THR A 210 11.48 -17.26 -2.81
CA THR A 210 10.53 -16.82 -3.85
C THR A 210 10.73 -15.37 -4.27
N ASN A 211 11.18 -14.50 -3.36
CA ASN A 211 11.39 -13.07 -3.64
C ASN A 211 12.69 -12.76 -4.37
N HIS A 212 13.76 -13.48 -4.04
CA HIS A 212 15.11 -13.06 -4.43
C HIS A 212 15.78 -14.03 -5.40
N GLU A 213 15.41 -15.33 -5.36
CA GLU A 213 16.09 -16.36 -6.12
C GLU A 213 15.31 -16.81 -7.37
N MET A 214 14.08 -16.34 -7.55
CA MET A 214 13.18 -16.72 -8.66
C MET A 214 12.78 -15.53 -9.54
N PRO A 215 13.71 -14.97 -10.33
CA PRO A 215 13.46 -13.71 -11.08
C PRO A 215 12.40 -13.83 -12.17
N ALA A 216 12.09 -15.04 -12.65
CA ALA A 216 11.07 -15.28 -13.66
C ALA A 216 9.67 -15.54 -13.07
N LEU A 217 9.55 -15.72 -11.74
CA LEU A 217 8.29 -16.08 -11.10
C LEU A 217 7.27 -14.94 -11.19
N THR A 218 6.17 -15.23 -11.87
CA THR A 218 5.02 -14.31 -12.02
C THR A 218 3.76 -14.82 -11.34
N ASP A 219 3.63 -16.14 -11.18
CA ASP A 219 2.43 -16.80 -10.69
C ASP A 219 2.77 -17.72 -9.52
N LEU A 220 2.17 -17.50 -8.36
CA LEU A 220 2.41 -18.29 -7.16
C LEU A 220 1.10 -18.72 -6.50
N ASP A 221 0.92 -20.03 -6.34
CA ASP A 221 -0.20 -20.61 -5.61
C ASP A 221 0.26 -21.16 -4.26
N LEU A 222 -0.26 -20.55 -3.19
CA LEU A 222 -0.04 -20.96 -1.80
C LEU A 222 -1.31 -21.49 -1.15
N SER A 223 -2.36 -21.79 -1.92
CA SER A 223 -3.69 -22.16 -1.40
C SER A 223 -3.67 -23.32 -0.40
N GLU A 224 -2.73 -24.24 -0.56
CA GLU A 224 -2.57 -25.44 0.27
C GLU A 224 -1.42 -25.33 1.29
N VAL A 225 -0.84 -24.13 1.44
CA VAL A 225 0.14 -23.86 2.50
C VAL A 225 -0.58 -23.66 3.83
N ASN A 226 -0.08 -24.29 4.88
CA ASN A 226 -0.63 -24.15 6.23
C ASN A 226 0.13 -23.05 6.99
N ILE A 227 -0.35 -21.83 6.91
CA ILE A 227 0.17 -20.67 7.61
C ILE A 227 -0.98 -19.72 7.99
N ALA A 228 -1.00 -19.24 9.23
CA ALA A 228 -2.04 -18.34 9.73
C ALA A 228 -1.73 -16.86 9.48
N GLU A 229 -0.46 -16.51 9.38
CA GLU A 229 0.01 -15.14 9.17
C GLU A 229 1.16 -15.12 8.17
N LEU A 230 1.09 -14.25 7.16
CA LEU A 230 2.24 -13.94 6.30
C LEU A 230 3.18 -12.99 7.02
N PRO A 231 4.47 -13.33 7.12
CA PRO A 231 5.46 -12.48 7.77
C PRO A 231 5.57 -11.10 7.10
N THR A 232 5.96 -10.10 7.89
CA THR A 232 6.21 -8.73 7.40
C THR A 232 7.17 -8.75 6.21
N ARG A 233 6.80 -8.06 5.12
CA ARG A 233 7.59 -7.94 3.89
C ARG A 233 7.84 -9.24 3.12
N SER A 234 7.07 -10.31 3.34
CA SER A 234 7.24 -11.59 2.62
C SER A 234 7.25 -11.46 1.10
N PHE A 235 6.56 -10.47 0.54
CA PHE A 235 6.48 -10.17 -0.89
C PHE A 235 6.74 -8.68 -1.20
N TYR A 236 7.62 -8.07 -0.41
CA TYR A 236 8.01 -6.67 -0.63
C TYR A 236 8.56 -6.47 -2.05
N GLY A 237 8.10 -5.43 -2.72
CA GLY A 237 8.52 -5.11 -4.09
C GLY A 237 9.96 -4.61 -4.14
N GLY A 238 10.86 -5.49 -4.56
CA GLY A 238 12.24 -5.17 -4.93
C GLY A 238 12.44 -5.24 -6.45
N THR A 239 13.68 -5.09 -6.90
CA THR A 239 14.05 -5.24 -8.32
C THR A 239 13.90 -6.67 -8.82
N THR A 240 14.00 -7.65 -7.95
CA THR A 240 13.97 -9.09 -8.23
C THR A 240 12.57 -9.70 -8.15
N ASN A 241 11.65 -9.11 -7.38
CA ASN A 241 10.29 -9.63 -7.25
C ASN A 241 9.43 -9.21 -8.45
N ASN A 242 9.07 -10.18 -9.30
CA ASN A 242 8.24 -10.00 -10.49
C ASN A 242 6.84 -10.62 -10.36
N LEU A 243 6.42 -10.99 -9.14
CA LEU A 243 5.14 -11.65 -8.87
C LEU A 243 3.96 -10.76 -9.29
N GLU A 244 3.12 -11.30 -10.16
CA GLU A 244 1.93 -10.63 -10.70
C GLU A 244 0.63 -11.26 -10.20
N ASN A 245 0.61 -12.58 -10.03
CA ASN A 245 -0.57 -13.34 -9.65
C ASN A 245 -0.27 -14.18 -8.41
N LEU A 246 -1.09 -14.05 -7.38
CA LEU A 246 -0.90 -14.75 -6.11
C LEU A 246 -2.22 -15.32 -5.61
N VAL A 247 -2.19 -16.61 -5.23
CA VAL A 247 -3.26 -17.27 -4.47
C VAL A 247 -2.78 -17.45 -3.04
N LEU A 248 -3.46 -16.82 -2.09
CA LEU A 248 -3.09 -16.88 -0.67
C LEU A 248 -3.50 -18.20 0.00
N PRO A 249 -2.89 -18.56 1.13
CA PRO A 249 -3.28 -19.73 1.93
C PRO A 249 -4.73 -19.66 2.41
N GLN A 250 -5.44 -20.78 2.35
CA GLN A 250 -6.83 -20.86 2.86
C GLN A 250 -6.91 -20.71 4.38
N THR A 251 -5.84 -21.05 5.10
CA THR A 251 -5.74 -20.93 6.56
C THR A 251 -5.37 -19.55 7.05
N LEU A 252 -5.07 -18.62 6.12
CA LEU A 252 -4.58 -17.29 6.46
C LEU A 252 -5.62 -16.46 7.20
N THR A 253 -5.27 -15.95 8.37
CA THR A 253 -6.10 -15.05 9.19
C THR A 253 -5.59 -13.62 9.20
N THR A 254 -4.29 -13.42 8.96
CA THR A 254 -3.64 -12.13 9.03
C THR A 254 -2.64 -11.94 7.87
N ILE A 255 -2.77 -10.83 7.18
CA ILE A 255 -1.71 -10.27 6.34
C ILE A 255 -1.00 -9.23 7.20
N ALA A 256 0.26 -9.49 7.58
CA ALA A 256 1.03 -8.58 8.44
C ALA A 256 1.35 -7.23 7.75
N ASP A 257 2.05 -6.36 8.46
CA ASP A 257 2.41 -5.05 7.93
C ASP A 257 3.37 -5.16 6.73
N GLN A 258 3.13 -4.34 5.70
CA GLN A 258 4.00 -4.17 4.53
C GLN A 258 4.27 -5.45 3.70
N VAL A 259 3.48 -6.52 3.85
CA VAL A 259 3.71 -7.82 3.17
C VAL A 259 3.92 -7.65 1.67
N PHE A 260 3.07 -6.89 0.99
CA PHE A 260 3.11 -6.66 -0.47
C PHE A 260 3.53 -5.23 -0.84
N GLN A 261 4.12 -4.48 0.08
CA GLN A 261 4.46 -3.08 -0.18
C GLN A 261 5.34 -2.95 -1.44
N ASN A 262 4.95 -2.08 -2.36
CA ASN A 262 5.59 -1.82 -3.66
C ASN A 262 5.68 -3.03 -4.60
N SER A 263 4.92 -4.11 -4.37
CA SER A 263 4.91 -5.27 -5.26
C SER A 263 4.30 -4.97 -6.63
N LYS A 264 4.60 -5.83 -7.61
CA LYS A 264 4.06 -5.77 -8.98
C LYS A 264 2.73 -6.51 -9.13
N LEU A 265 2.13 -6.96 -8.03
CA LEU A 265 0.87 -7.71 -8.03
C LEU A 265 -0.20 -7.02 -8.87
N LYS A 266 -0.80 -7.81 -9.76
CA LYS A 266 -1.97 -7.45 -10.58
C LYS A 266 -3.23 -8.11 -10.03
N ASN A 267 -3.12 -9.38 -9.64
CA ASN A 267 -4.20 -10.20 -9.16
C ASN A 267 -3.81 -10.90 -7.85
N ILE A 268 -4.73 -10.92 -6.91
CA ILE A 268 -4.58 -11.66 -5.65
C ILE A 268 -5.91 -12.32 -5.28
N GLN A 269 -5.86 -13.61 -4.97
CA GLN A 269 -7.00 -14.35 -4.44
C GLN A 269 -6.86 -14.49 -2.93
N ILE A 270 -7.88 -14.02 -2.21
CA ILE A 270 -7.96 -14.04 -0.74
C ILE A 270 -9.16 -14.89 -0.34
N PHE A 271 -8.98 -15.78 0.63
CA PHE A 271 -10.05 -16.64 1.14
C PHE A 271 -10.73 -16.08 2.40
N GLY A 272 -11.88 -16.65 2.74
CA GLY A 272 -12.81 -16.12 3.73
C GLY A 272 -12.41 -16.22 5.22
N ASN A 273 -11.18 -16.64 5.54
CA ASN A 273 -10.69 -16.71 6.92
C ASN A 273 -9.92 -15.46 7.36
N LEU A 274 -9.58 -14.57 6.42
CA LEU A 274 -8.80 -13.38 6.70
C LEU A 274 -9.59 -12.41 7.57
N THR A 275 -9.04 -11.99 8.70
CA THR A 275 -9.64 -11.02 9.63
C THR A 275 -8.95 -9.67 9.63
N THR A 276 -7.65 -9.64 9.32
CA THR A 276 -6.81 -8.44 9.42
C THR A 276 -5.94 -8.25 8.17
N ILE A 277 -5.98 -7.04 7.64
CA ILE A 277 -5.03 -6.52 6.65
C ILE A 277 -4.18 -5.47 7.36
N GLY A 278 -2.87 -5.73 7.50
CA GLY A 278 -1.91 -4.93 8.26
C GLY A 278 -1.62 -3.55 7.67
N ALA A 279 -0.86 -2.75 8.39
CA ALA A 279 -0.47 -1.42 7.96
C ALA A 279 0.45 -1.49 6.72
N GLY A 280 0.15 -0.69 5.69
CA GLY A 280 0.92 -0.66 4.45
C GLY A 280 0.95 -1.97 3.67
N ALA A 281 0.09 -2.96 3.98
CA ALA A 281 0.14 -4.31 3.42
C ALA A 281 0.24 -4.32 1.88
N PHE A 282 -0.49 -3.46 1.19
CA PHE A 282 -0.48 -3.29 -0.27
C PHE A 282 -0.02 -1.88 -0.69
N SER A 283 0.62 -1.13 0.21
CA SER A 283 1.04 0.24 -0.12
C SER A 283 1.97 0.24 -1.34
N GLY A 284 1.68 1.09 -2.32
CA GLY A 284 2.47 1.21 -3.54
C GLY A 284 2.31 0.06 -4.54
N CYS A 285 1.32 -0.82 -4.41
CA CYS A 285 0.99 -1.85 -5.41
C CYS A 285 0.35 -1.19 -6.64
N LYS A 286 1.18 -0.58 -7.49
CA LYS A 286 0.74 0.28 -8.60
C LYS A 286 0.01 -0.46 -9.72
N SER A 287 0.14 -1.79 -9.79
CA SER A 287 -0.49 -2.63 -10.80
C SER A 287 -1.79 -3.30 -10.33
N LEU A 288 -2.11 -3.23 -9.03
CA LEU A 288 -3.29 -3.84 -8.44
C LEU A 288 -4.53 -3.02 -8.80
N SER A 289 -5.30 -3.52 -9.78
CA SER A 289 -6.47 -2.80 -10.31
C SER A 289 -7.77 -3.10 -9.56
N THR A 290 -7.87 -4.29 -9.00
CA THR A 290 -9.03 -4.75 -8.23
C THR A 290 -8.57 -5.66 -7.09
N ILE A 291 -9.30 -5.68 -5.99
CA ILE A 291 -9.12 -6.62 -4.89
C ILE A 291 -10.47 -6.89 -4.24
N THR A 292 -10.74 -8.16 -3.94
CA THR A 292 -11.91 -8.56 -3.15
C THR A 292 -11.50 -8.74 -1.69
N ILE A 293 -12.05 -7.93 -0.81
CA ILE A 293 -11.86 -8.04 0.63
C ILE A 293 -12.91 -9.02 1.17
N PRO A 294 -12.50 -10.13 1.83
CA PRO A 294 -13.44 -11.09 2.38
C PRO A 294 -14.35 -10.49 3.48
N ALA A 295 -15.57 -11.01 3.58
CA ALA A 295 -16.53 -10.57 4.59
C ALA A 295 -16.08 -10.82 6.05
N SER A 296 -15.10 -11.68 6.27
CA SER A 296 -14.49 -11.95 7.57
C SER A 296 -13.58 -10.83 8.07
N VAL A 297 -13.12 -9.91 7.17
CA VAL A 297 -12.21 -8.83 7.54
C VAL A 297 -12.89 -7.83 8.46
N THR A 298 -12.24 -7.56 9.59
CA THR A 298 -12.69 -6.59 10.60
C THR A 298 -11.80 -5.35 10.66
N THR A 299 -10.55 -5.49 10.27
CA THR A 299 -9.54 -4.41 10.37
C THR A 299 -8.74 -4.26 9.08
N ILE A 300 -8.67 -3.02 8.60
CA ILE A 300 -7.78 -2.60 7.50
C ILE A 300 -6.85 -1.55 8.08
N GLY A 301 -5.54 -1.84 8.09
CA GLY A 301 -4.50 -1.04 8.72
C GLY A 301 -4.25 0.31 8.03
N ALA A 302 -3.48 1.16 8.69
CA ALA A 302 -3.07 2.45 8.14
C ALA A 302 -2.28 2.28 6.85
N SER A 303 -2.55 3.12 5.85
CA SER A 303 -1.88 3.09 4.54
C SER A 303 -1.97 1.75 3.80
N ALA A 304 -2.88 0.84 4.17
CA ALA A 304 -2.91 -0.53 3.64
C ALA A 304 -2.94 -0.59 2.10
N PHE A 305 -3.59 0.35 1.43
CA PHE A 305 -3.67 0.47 -0.03
C PHE A 305 -3.13 1.82 -0.54
N SER A 306 -2.37 2.56 0.29
CA SER A 306 -1.86 3.88 -0.11
C SER A 306 -1.02 3.78 -1.38
N GLY A 307 -1.28 4.66 -2.36
CA GLY A 307 -0.54 4.68 -3.62
C GLY A 307 -0.82 3.52 -4.59
N CYS A 308 -1.91 2.77 -4.41
CA CYS A 308 -2.41 1.79 -5.38
C CYS A 308 -3.02 2.52 -6.58
N THR A 309 -2.16 3.02 -7.47
CA THR A 309 -2.57 3.93 -8.55
C THR A 309 -3.38 3.28 -9.68
N ALA A 310 -3.50 1.95 -9.71
CA ALA A 310 -4.38 1.24 -10.63
C ALA A 310 -5.73 0.85 -10.01
N LEU A 311 -5.88 0.95 -8.68
CA LEU A 311 -7.10 0.54 -7.97
C LEU A 311 -8.25 1.50 -8.27
N SER A 312 -9.23 1.04 -9.05
CA SER A 312 -10.34 1.88 -9.55
C SER A 312 -11.61 1.80 -8.71
N THR A 313 -11.83 0.66 -8.07
CA THR A 313 -13.02 0.39 -7.26
C THR A 313 -12.66 -0.41 -6.02
N ILE A 314 -13.38 -0.18 -4.92
CA ILE A 314 -13.23 -0.99 -3.70
C ILE A 314 -14.60 -1.16 -3.02
N THR A 315 -14.88 -2.38 -2.56
CA THR A 315 -16.02 -2.68 -1.69
C THR A 315 -15.49 -2.98 -0.28
N ILE A 316 -16.02 -2.27 0.70
CA ILE A 316 -15.70 -2.45 2.12
C ILE A 316 -16.77 -3.34 2.74
N PRO A 317 -16.43 -4.54 3.21
CA PRO A 317 -17.38 -5.48 3.79
C PRO A 317 -18.04 -4.96 5.08
N THR A 318 -19.24 -5.46 5.35
CA THR A 318 -20.05 -5.10 6.52
C THR A 318 -19.29 -5.19 7.85
N ASN A 319 -18.45 -6.21 8.02
CA ASN A 319 -17.77 -6.47 9.30
C ASN A 319 -16.56 -5.58 9.57
N VAL A 320 -16.10 -4.79 8.60
CA VAL A 320 -15.00 -3.85 8.82
C VAL A 320 -15.41 -2.79 9.82
N THR A 321 -14.74 -2.76 10.96
CA THR A 321 -14.94 -1.79 12.04
C THR A 321 -13.91 -0.68 12.03
N ILE A 322 -12.72 -0.95 11.50
CA ILE A 322 -11.57 -0.04 11.47
C ILE A 322 -10.99 0.03 10.05
N ILE A 323 -10.88 1.23 9.54
CA ILE A 323 -10.06 1.59 8.38
C ILE A 323 -9.04 2.61 8.88
N GLY A 324 -7.74 2.27 8.81
CA GLY A 324 -6.66 3.11 9.32
C GLY A 324 -6.50 4.43 8.57
N ALA A 325 -5.69 5.33 9.08
CA ALA A 325 -5.35 6.58 8.41
C ALA A 325 -4.64 6.32 7.07
N SER A 326 -4.91 7.17 6.08
CA SER A 326 -4.29 7.14 4.75
C SER A 326 -4.49 5.82 3.97
N THR A 327 -5.46 4.98 4.34
CA THR A 327 -5.62 3.63 3.76
C THR A 327 -5.69 3.65 2.24
N PHE A 328 -6.42 4.57 1.62
CA PHE A 328 -6.53 4.72 0.17
C PHE A 328 -5.90 6.02 -0.35
N SER A 329 -5.05 6.65 0.45
CA SER A 329 -4.38 7.90 0.05
C SER A 329 -3.54 7.69 -1.21
N GLY A 330 -3.67 8.59 -2.19
CA GLY A 330 -2.93 8.49 -3.44
C GLY A 330 -3.42 7.39 -4.41
N CYS A 331 -4.60 6.80 -4.18
CA CYS A 331 -5.25 5.93 -5.18
C CYS A 331 -5.90 6.82 -6.27
N THR A 332 -5.06 7.33 -7.16
CA THR A 332 -5.40 8.42 -8.09
C THR A 332 -6.44 8.06 -9.16
N VAL A 333 -6.81 6.79 -9.31
CA VAL A 333 -7.89 6.34 -10.20
C VAL A 333 -9.10 5.76 -9.43
N LEU A 334 -9.06 5.76 -8.08
CA LEU A 334 -10.16 5.25 -7.27
C LEU A 334 -11.38 6.18 -7.38
N SER A 335 -12.35 5.74 -8.16
CA SER A 335 -13.57 6.49 -8.47
C SER A 335 -14.80 6.01 -7.71
N THR A 336 -14.80 4.74 -7.28
CA THR A 336 -15.94 4.11 -6.62
C THR A 336 -15.52 3.42 -5.33
N VAL A 337 -16.11 3.87 -4.24
CA VAL A 337 -16.01 3.26 -2.91
C VAL A 337 -17.41 2.85 -2.48
N THR A 338 -17.61 1.56 -2.26
CA THR A 338 -18.89 1.01 -1.81
C THR A 338 -18.71 0.44 -0.41
N PHE A 339 -19.55 0.85 0.51
CA PHE A 339 -19.70 0.19 1.80
C PHE A 339 -20.88 -0.77 1.71
N GLU A 340 -20.72 -2.02 2.14
CA GLU A 340 -21.84 -2.95 2.19
C GLU A 340 -22.90 -2.46 3.20
N ASN A 341 -24.14 -2.89 2.99
CA ASN A 341 -25.26 -2.53 3.87
C ASN A 341 -24.95 -2.91 5.34
N GLU A 342 -25.48 -2.13 6.28
CA GLU A 342 -25.28 -2.34 7.72
C GLU A 342 -23.80 -2.30 8.15
N SER A 343 -22.96 -1.58 7.43
CA SER A 343 -21.54 -1.41 7.73
C SER A 343 -21.30 -1.07 9.22
N LYS A 344 -20.34 -1.76 9.82
CA LYS A 344 -19.93 -1.56 11.23
C LYS A 344 -18.85 -0.49 11.40
N LEU A 345 -18.47 0.19 10.32
CA LEU A 345 -17.43 1.20 10.34
C LEU A 345 -17.83 2.38 11.23
N SER A 346 -16.97 2.74 12.18
CA SER A 346 -17.26 3.78 13.17
C SER A 346 -16.65 5.14 12.86
N ALA A 347 -15.63 5.19 12.01
CA ALA A 347 -14.92 6.43 11.67
C ALA A 347 -14.33 6.41 10.26
N LEU A 348 -14.23 7.60 9.65
CA LEU A 348 -13.35 7.86 8.51
C LEU A 348 -12.15 8.66 9.00
N ASN A 349 -10.98 8.02 9.02
CA ASN A 349 -9.77 8.54 9.61
C ASN A 349 -9.01 9.51 8.69
N ASP A 350 -7.89 10.05 9.18
CA ASP A 350 -7.07 11.03 8.47
C ASP A 350 -6.63 10.55 7.10
N ASN A 351 -6.80 11.41 6.09
CA ASN A 351 -6.37 11.18 4.71
C ASN A 351 -6.88 9.86 4.07
N VAL A 352 -7.94 9.24 4.60
CA VAL A 352 -8.39 7.90 4.17
C VAL A 352 -8.63 7.82 2.67
N PHE A 353 -9.17 8.87 2.03
CA PHE A 353 -9.41 8.99 0.58
C PHE A 353 -8.66 10.16 -0.06
N LYS A 354 -7.60 10.64 0.59
CA LYS A 354 -6.82 11.76 0.05
C LYS A 354 -6.37 11.49 -1.39
N GLU A 355 -6.57 12.49 -2.28
CA GLU A 355 -6.17 12.44 -3.70
C GLU A 355 -6.92 11.39 -4.56
N CYS A 356 -8.01 10.79 -4.05
CA CYS A 356 -8.87 9.93 -4.84
C CYS A 356 -9.78 10.73 -5.78
N ILE A 357 -10.25 10.08 -6.86
CA ILE A 357 -11.19 10.69 -7.83
C ILE A 357 -12.63 10.23 -7.64
N ILE A 358 -13.01 9.97 -6.39
CA ILE A 358 -14.37 9.61 -6.01
C ILE A 358 -15.32 10.73 -6.42
N THR A 359 -16.37 10.41 -7.17
CA THR A 359 -17.39 11.40 -7.60
C THR A 359 -18.57 11.48 -6.64
N ASN A 360 -18.96 10.35 -6.07
CA ASN A 360 -20.09 10.24 -5.15
C ASN A 360 -19.70 9.31 -4.01
N ILE A 361 -20.10 9.65 -2.79
CA ILE A 361 -19.90 8.77 -1.64
C ILE A 361 -21.14 8.76 -0.75
N ARG A 362 -21.50 7.57 -0.28
CA ARG A 362 -22.54 7.35 0.74
C ARG A 362 -21.87 6.89 2.02
N ILE A 363 -21.96 7.70 3.06
CA ILE A 363 -21.33 7.45 4.37
C ILE A 363 -22.21 6.51 5.19
N PRO A 364 -21.65 5.39 5.74
CA PRO A 364 -22.40 4.44 6.55
C PRO A 364 -23.01 5.04 7.82
N ALA A 365 -24.14 4.49 8.23
CA ALA A 365 -24.91 5.01 9.38
C ALA A 365 -24.12 4.99 10.71
N LYS A 366 -23.24 4.02 10.92
CA LYS A 366 -22.44 3.90 12.15
C LYS A 366 -21.26 4.84 12.25
N VAL A 367 -20.89 5.52 11.14
CA VAL A 367 -19.82 6.50 11.17
C VAL A 367 -20.19 7.68 12.04
N ALA A 368 -19.54 7.78 13.20
CA ALA A 368 -19.76 8.83 14.19
C ALA A 368 -18.79 10.00 14.02
N THR A 369 -17.64 9.78 13.38
CA THR A 369 -16.60 10.80 13.16
C THR A 369 -16.02 10.71 11.76
N ILE A 370 -15.76 11.86 11.16
CA ILE A 370 -15.08 12.00 9.87
C ILE A 370 -13.95 13.00 10.06
N SER A 371 -12.71 12.57 9.81
CA SER A 371 -11.55 13.46 9.93
C SER A 371 -11.64 14.63 8.95
N SER A 372 -11.11 15.76 9.35
CA SER A 372 -11.00 16.97 8.52
C SER A 372 -10.19 16.76 7.25
N THR A 373 -9.33 15.75 7.19
CA THR A 373 -8.48 15.44 6.04
C THR A 373 -8.97 14.23 5.24
N ALA A 374 -10.09 13.59 5.64
CA ALA A 374 -10.57 12.34 5.05
C ALA A 374 -10.70 12.40 3.51
N PHE A 375 -11.15 13.53 2.96
CA PHE A 375 -11.34 13.79 1.53
C PHE A 375 -10.38 14.85 0.98
N ALA A 376 -9.25 15.07 1.64
CA ALA A 376 -8.29 16.08 1.19
C ALA A 376 -7.89 15.86 -0.28
N SER A 377 -7.96 16.94 -1.07
CA SER A 377 -7.63 16.89 -2.51
C SER A 377 -8.54 15.98 -3.38
N CYS A 378 -9.73 15.61 -2.92
CA CYS A 378 -10.74 14.92 -3.74
C CYS A 378 -11.41 15.91 -4.70
N LYS A 379 -10.69 16.33 -5.74
CA LYS A 379 -11.06 17.48 -6.61
C LYS A 379 -12.34 17.28 -7.42
N VAL A 380 -12.81 16.03 -7.58
CA VAL A 380 -13.98 15.70 -8.41
C VAL A 380 -15.18 15.19 -7.60
N LEU A 381 -15.13 15.22 -6.27
CA LEU A 381 -16.23 14.80 -5.40
C LEU A 381 -17.41 15.76 -5.57
N GLN A 382 -18.54 15.24 -6.08
CA GLN A 382 -19.74 16.01 -6.43
C GLN A 382 -20.86 15.85 -5.41
N THR A 383 -21.04 14.64 -4.87
CA THR A 383 -22.14 14.32 -3.97
C THR A 383 -21.67 13.58 -2.74
N VAL A 384 -22.08 14.07 -1.58
CA VAL A 384 -21.97 13.37 -0.30
C VAL A 384 -23.36 13.10 0.24
N SER A 385 -23.63 11.85 0.55
CA SER A 385 -24.88 11.41 1.19
C SER A 385 -24.55 10.51 2.37
N PHE A 386 -25.53 10.33 3.24
CA PHE A 386 -25.42 9.50 4.43
C PHE A 386 -26.48 8.42 4.41
N GLU A 387 -26.23 7.30 5.08
CA GLU A 387 -27.27 6.30 5.30
C GLU A 387 -28.28 6.80 6.35
N GLU A 388 -29.49 6.28 6.25
CA GLU A 388 -30.54 6.54 7.24
C GLU A 388 -30.08 6.16 8.65
N ASN A 389 -30.56 6.88 9.65
CA ASN A 389 -30.16 6.70 11.06
C ASN A 389 -28.65 6.91 11.32
N SER A 390 -28.04 7.84 10.61
CA SER A 390 -26.64 8.23 10.84
C SER A 390 -26.37 8.55 12.30
N CYS A 391 -25.18 8.16 12.77
CA CYS A 391 -24.68 8.46 14.13
C CYS A 391 -23.87 9.76 14.20
N LEU A 392 -23.63 10.42 13.07
CA LEU A 392 -22.77 11.61 12.98
C LEU A 392 -23.39 12.78 13.75
N LYS A 393 -22.62 13.40 14.67
CA LYS A 393 -23.05 14.53 15.50
C LYS A 393 -22.52 15.86 15.04
N THR A 394 -21.32 15.85 14.48
CA THR A 394 -20.61 17.07 14.11
C THR A 394 -19.99 16.93 12.72
N LEU A 395 -20.23 17.94 11.90
CA LEU A 395 -19.50 18.14 10.65
C LEU A 395 -18.36 19.13 10.90
N THR A 396 -17.14 18.63 10.82
CA THR A 396 -15.92 19.41 10.96
C THR A 396 -15.49 19.99 9.61
N THR A 397 -14.25 20.42 9.45
CA THR A 397 -13.69 20.98 8.20
C THR A 397 -13.55 19.96 7.03
N THR A 398 -14.19 18.83 7.13
CA THR A 398 -14.04 17.63 6.27
C THR A 398 -14.23 17.91 4.77
N PHE A 399 -15.15 18.79 4.41
CA PHE A 399 -15.51 19.07 3.00
C PHE A 399 -15.04 20.44 2.53
N ALA A 400 -14.16 21.09 3.28
CA ALA A 400 -13.63 22.39 2.90
C ALA A 400 -12.81 22.34 1.61
N GLY A 401 -12.99 23.35 0.75
CA GLY A 401 -12.19 23.50 -0.46
C GLY A 401 -12.41 22.45 -1.55
N LEU A 402 -13.53 21.72 -1.54
CA LEU A 402 -13.87 20.75 -2.57
C LEU A 402 -14.50 21.47 -3.79
N PRO A 403 -13.75 21.62 -4.90
CA PRO A 403 -14.17 22.52 -5.99
C PRO A 403 -15.36 21.99 -6.80
N ALA A 404 -15.57 20.66 -6.82
CA ALA A 404 -16.63 20.04 -7.59
C ALA A 404 -17.87 19.70 -6.76
N LEU A 405 -17.84 19.88 -5.43
CA LEU A 405 -18.95 19.49 -4.56
C LEU A 405 -20.21 20.29 -4.89
N GLN A 406 -21.27 19.60 -5.28
CA GLN A 406 -22.52 20.20 -5.74
C GLN A 406 -23.67 19.99 -4.75
N ARG A 407 -23.72 18.84 -4.09
CA ARG A 407 -24.87 18.46 -3.25
C ARG A 407 -24.43 17.78 -1.97
N VAL A 408 -25.08 18.15 -0.88
CA VAL A 408 -24.93 17.52 0.44
C VAL A 408 -26.29 17.40 1.09
N ALA A 409 -26.63 16.19 1.56
CA ALA A 409 -27.77 15.96 2.43
C ALA A 409 -27.26 15.79 3.87
N ILE A 410 -27.59 16.71 4.77
CA ILE A 410 -27.13 16.70 6.16
C ILE A 410 -28.06 15.77 6.98
N PRO A 411 -27.51 14.75 7.67
CA PRO A 411 -28.33 13.82 8.46
C PRO A 411 -29.03 14.51 9.63
N ALA A 412 -30.21 14.00 9.99
CA ALA A 412 -30.97 14.51 11.13
C ALA A 412 -30.22 14.44 12.47
N SER A 413 -29.24 13.57 12.60
CA SER A 413 -28.43 13.37 13.79
C SER A 413 -27.43 14.49 14.07
N VAL A 414 -27.08 15.28 13.04
CA VAL A 414 -26.06 16.34 13.16
C VAL A 414 -26.58 17.48 14.05
N GLU A 415 -25.81 17.81 15.07
CA GLU A 415 -26.11 18.87 16.04
C GLU A 415 -25.32 20.14 15.77
N THR A 416 -24.11 19.99 15.16
CA THR A 416 -23.22 21.12 14.87
C THR A 416 -22.57 20.96 13.50
N ILE A 417 -22.64 22.02 12.71
CA ILE A 417 -21.79 22.21 11.53
C ILE A 417 -20.74 23.23 11.95
N GLU A 418 -19.47 22.80 12.05
CA GLU A 418 -18.38 23.67 12.49
C GLU A 418 -17.98 24.71 11.44
N ALA A 419 -17.24 25.72 11.88
CA ALA A 419 -16.61 26.68 10.98
C ALA A 419 -15.76 25.93 9.93
N GLN A 420 -15.82 26.40 8.68
CA GLN A 420 -15.12 25.80 7.53
C GLN A 420 -15.67 24.44 7.02
N ALA A 421 -16.70 23.84 7.59
CA ALA A 421 -17.19 22.51 7.18
C ALA A 421 -17.33 22.35 5.65
N PHE A 422 -17.83 23.38 4.95
CA PHE A 422 -17.99 23.49 3.49
C PHE A 422 -17.36 24.77 2.93
N GLN A 423 -16.46 25.41 3.66
CA GLN A 423 -15.84 26.65 3.22
C GLN A 423 -15.17 26.50 1.85
N LYS A 424 -15.33 27.50 0.97
CA LYS A 424 -14.73 27.50 -0.38
C LYS A 424 -15.12 26.28 -1.23
N CYS A 425 -16.42 25.90 -1.21
CA CYS A 425 -17.01 24.95 -2.13
C CYS A 425 -17.75 25.69 -3.26
N PRO A 426 -17.07 26.20 -4.30
CA PRO A 426 -17.64 27.12 -5.28
C PRO A 426 -18.71 26.49 -6.18
N SER A 427 -18.78 25.17 -6.24
CA SER A 427 -19.80 24.46 -7.02
C SER A 427 -21.01 24.00 -6.20
N LEU A 428 -21.04 24.24 -4.88
CA LEU A 428 -22.13 23.80 -4.00
C LEU A 428 -23.39 24.59 -4.33
N THR A 429 -24.40 23.86 -4.84
CA THR A 429 -25.69 24.43 -5.23
C THR A 429 -26.82 24.05 -4.29
N THR A 430 -26.71 22.89 -3.65
CA THR A 430 -27.81 22.28 -2.88
C THR A 430 -27.30 21.75 -1.55
N VAL A 431 -27.85 22.26 -0.48
CA VAL A 431 -27.71 21.74 0.89
C VAL A 431 -29.11 21.43 1.37
N THR A 432 -29.36 20.19 1.76
CA THR A 432 -30.64 19.76 2.34
C THR A 432 -30.42 19.18 3.72
N PHE A 433 -31.42 19.29 4.57
CA PHE A 433 -31.42 18.69 5.90
C PHE A 433 -32.48 17.60 5.96
N GLU A 434 -32.17 16.48 6.57
CA GLU A 434 -33.16 15.43 6.77
C GLU A 434 -34.24 15.89 7.75
N SER A 435 -35.46 15.38 7.56
CA SER A 435 -36.60 15.63 8.43
C SER A 435 -36.26 15.28 9.88
N GLY A 436 -36.69 16.11 10.81
CA GLY A 436 -36.41 15.97 12.22
C GLY A 436 -34.94 16.32 12.59
N SER A 437 -34.31 17.22 11.84
CA SER A 437 -32.99 17.73 12.12
C SER A 437 -32.81 18.16 13.58
N LYS A 438 -31.65 17.80 14.16
CA LYS A 438 -31.22 18.19 15.52
C LYS A 438 -30.19 19.31 15.52
N LEU A 439 -29.95 19.94 14.37
CA LEU A 439 -28.94 20.96 14.18
C LEU A 439 -29.22 22.17 15.07
N LYS A 440 -28.25 22.54 15.90
CA LYS A 440 -28.32 23.68 16.82
C LYS A 440 -27.48 24.86 16.34
N THR A 441 -26.32 24.56 15.72
CA THR A 441 -25.35 25.59 15.37
C THR A 441 -24.87 25.41 13.93
N ILE A 442 -24.91 26.51 13.16
CA ILE A 442 -24.21 26.65 11.89
C ILE A 442 -23.01 27.55 12.18
N GLY A 443 -21.82 26.92 12.21
CA GLY A 443 -20.60 27.48 12.76
C GLY A 443 -19.96 28.55 11.90
N GLY A 444 -19.22 29.41 12.57
CA GLY A 444 -18.43 30.48 11.99
C GLY A 444 -17.53 31.16 13.00
N GLY A 445 -16.79 32.13 12.57
CA GLY A 445 -15.88 32.86 13.43
C GLY A 445 -14.70 33.46 12.69
N TYR A 446 -13.70 33.89 13.45
CA TYR A 446 -12.45 34.42 12.91
C TYR A 446 -11.26 33.93 13.76
N SER A 447 -10.09 33.90 13.13
CA SER A 447 -8.81 33.69 13.83
C SER A 447 -7.73 34.51 13.10
N GLY A 448 -7.04 35.39 13.83
CA GLY A 448 -6.13 36.33 13.23
C GLY A 448 -6.86 37.29 12.29
N SER A 449 -6.45 37.41 11.04
CA SER A 449 -7.09 38.21 9.98
C SER A 449 -8.03 37.40 9.07
N SER A 450 -8.26 36.12 9.35
CA SER A 450 -9.04 35.23 8.50
C SER A 450 -10.41 34.93 9.10
N TYR A 451 -11.43 34.89 8.23
CA TYR A 451 -12.81 34.56 8.58
C TYR A 451 -13.14 33.16 8.14
N TYR A 452 -13.82 32.42 9.00
CA TYR A 452 -14.16 31.03 8.81
C TYR A 452 -15.67 30.88 9.01
N GLY A 453 -16.35 30.34 8.01
CA GLY A 453 -17.78 30.06 8.12
C GLY A 453 -18.11 28.74 7.46
N ALA A 454 -19.10 28.04 7.99
CA ALA A 454 -19.50 26.71 7.55
C ALA A 454 -19.67 26.63 6.03
N PHE A 455 -20.30 27.66 5.42
CA PHE A 455 -20.55 27.78 3.98
C PHE A 455 -19.88 29.01 3.36
N ASN A 456 -18.90 29.59 4.04
CA ASN A 456 -18.22 30.78 3.52
C ASN A 456 -17.67 30.52 2.11
N ALA A 457 -17.92 31.46 1.18
CA ALA A 457 -17.52 31.40 -0.23
C ALA A 457 -18.10 30.22 -1.02
N CYS A 458 -19.29 29.72 -0.65
CA CYS A 458 -20.10 28.81 -1.48
C CYS A 458 -20.85 29.63 -2.55
N SER A 459 -20.11 30.14 -3.54
CA SER A 459 -20.60 31.19 -4.48
C SER A 459 -21.75 30.76 -5.38
N LYS A 460 -22.02 29.44 -5.55
CA LYS A 460 -23.16 28.91 -6.33
C LYS A 460 -24.36 28.51 -5.47
N LEU A 461 -24.28 28.55 -4.13
CA LEU A 461 -25.41 28.25 -3.26
C LEU A 461 -26.51 29.29 -3.46
N ALA A 462 -27.64 28.89 -4.07
CA ALA A 462 -28.69 29.82 -4.46
C ALA A 462 -29.81 29.94 -3.42
N ALA A 463 -30.09 28.88 -2.70
CA ALA A 463 -31.12 28.81 -1.68
C ALA A 463 -30.72 27.90 -0.54
N ILE A 464 -31.21 28.17 0.65
CA ILE A 464 -31.11 27.29 1.82
C ILE A 464 -32.35 27.44 2.71
N GLU A 465 -32.85 26.32 3.20
CA GLU A 465 -33.88 26.25 4.25
C GLU A 465 -33.20 25.88 5.57
N ILE A 466 -33.32 26.71 6.57
CA ILE A 466 -32.72 26.52 7.90
C ILE A 466 -33.67 25.72 8.78
N PRO A 467 -33.25 24.56 9.33
CA PRO A 467 -34.10 23.74 10.20
C PRO A 467 -34.60 24.48 11.45
N ALA A 468 -35.80 24.14 11.87
CA ALA A 468 -36.41 24.77 13.05
C ALA A 468 -35.60 24.59 14.35
N SER A 469 -34.78 23.55 14.42
CA SER A 469 -33.93 23.25 15.58
C SER A 469 -32.71 24.19 15.75
N VAL A 470 -32.34 24.96 14.71
CA VAL A 470 -31.18 25.84 14.74
C VAL A 470 -31.41 26.99 15.73
N VAL A 471 -30.44 27.16 16.63
CA VAL A 471 -30.44 28.22 17.65
C VAL A 471 -29.53 29.36 17.28
N THR A 472 -28.39 29.04 16.65
CA THR A 472 -27.39 30.07 16.31
C THR A 472 -26.85 29.83 14.89
N ILE A 473 -26.85 30.91 14.11
CA ILE A 473 -26.05 31.05 12.89
C ILE A 473 -24.89 31.97 13.25
N GLU A 474 -23.68 31.41 13.28
CA GLU A 474 -22.49 32.16 13.72
C GLU A 474 -21.97 33.12 12.65
N ALA A 475 -21.02 33.97 13.06
CA ALA A 475 -20.41 34.99 12.20
C ALA A 475 -19.73 34.33 10.97
N ALA A 476 -19.85 34.97 9.80
CA ALA A 476 -19.34 34.49 8.51
C ALA A 476 -19.91 33.14 7.99
N ALA A 477 -20.92 32.56 8.65
CA ALA A 477 -21.45 31.23 8.28
C ALA A 477 -21.78 31.08 6.79
N PHE A 478 -22.38 32.10 6.15
CA PHE A 478 -22.71 32.20 4.72
C PHE A 478 -22.02 33.38 4.03
N GLN A 479 -21.00 33.95 4.63
CA GLN A 479 -20.30 35.10 4.04
C GLN A 479 -19.77 34.73 2.64
N ASN A 480 -19.88 35.70 1.68
CA ASN A 480 -19.50 35.50 0.28
C ASN A 480 -20.31 34.44 -0.47
N CYS A 481 -21.51 34.07 -0.02
CA CYS A 481 -22.44 33.25 -0.81
C CYS A 481 -23.15 34.13 -1.86
N THR A 482 -22.40 34.57 -2.86
CA THR A 482 -22.82 35.63 -3.80
C THR A 482 -24.01 35.29 -4.68
N SER A 483 -24.39 34.01 -4.79
CA SER A 483 -25.61 33.57 -5.48
C SER A 483 -26.80 33.32 -4.55
N LEU A 484 -26.62 33.43 -3.23
CA LEU A 484 -27.69 33.17 -2.25
C LEU A 484 -28.79 34.22 -2.37
N ALA A 485 -29.90 33.80 -2.97
CA ALA A 485 -31.07 34.64 -3.22
C ALA A 485 -32.22 34.39 -2.24
N THR A 486 -32.28 33.18 -1.68
CA THR A 486 -33.37 32.75 -0.81
C THR A 486 -32.82 32.09 0.45
N VAL A 487 -33.21 32.59 1.59
CA VAL A 487 -33.02 31.98 2.92
C VAL A 487 -34.38 31.84 3.55
N THR A 488 -34.79 30.61 3.83
CA THR A 488 -36.05 30.32 4.52
C THR A 488 -35.78 29.62 5.83
N PHE A 489 -36.74 29.65 6.73
CA PHE A 489 -36.67 29.01 8.03
C PHE A 489 -37.87 28.08 8.18
N GLU A 490 -37.67 26.86 8.64
CA GLU A 490 -38.77 25.95 8.95
C GLU A 490 -39.70 26.54 10.01
N SER A 491 -40.96 26.19 9.91
CA SER A 491 -41.98 26.58 10.88
C SER A 491 -41.61 26.17 12.31
N GLY A 492 -41.79 27.06 13.26
CA GLY A 492 -41.41 26.84 14.66
C GLY A 492 -39.90 27.02 14.91
N SER A 493 -39.23 27.84 14.11
CA SER A 493 -37.81 28.16 14.27
C SER A 493 -37.44 28.57 15.71
N LYS A 494 -36.32 28.05 16.22
CA LYS A 494 -35.74 28.35 17.53
C LYS A 494 -34.54 29.29 17.43
N LEU A 495 -34.32 29.91 16.27
CA LEU A 495 -33.19 30.78 16.03
C LEU A 495 -33.24 32.02 16.94
N THR A 496 -32.20 32.18 17.75
CA THR A 496 -32.08 33.34 18.66
C THR A 496 -31.06 34.35 18.17
N THR A 497 -30.03 33.90 17.45
CA THR A 497 -28.89 34.75 17.11
C THR A 497 -28.49 34.60 15.65
N ILE A 498 -28.36 35.72 14.94
CA ILE A 498 -27.71 35.86 13.64
C ILE A 498 -26.39 36.58 13.86
N GLY A 499 -25.28 35.83 13.68
CA GLY A 499 -23.94 36.22 14.10
C GLY A 499 -23.25 37.24 13.22
N GLY A 500 -22.30 37.89 13.80
CA GLY A 500 -21.44 38.88 13.13
C GLY A 500 -20.47 39.53 14.10
N GLY A 501 -19.66 40.46 13.62
CA GLY A 501 -18.72 41.19 14.45
C GLY A 501 -17.69 41.97 13.68
N TYR A 502 -16.82 42.61 14.45
CA TYR A 502 -15.65 43.32 13.95
C TYR A 502 -14.38 42.74 14.52
N HIS A 503 -13.37 42.64 13.67
CA HIS A 503 -12.00 42.47 14.11
C HIS A 503 -11.23 43.79 13.82
N ARG A 504 -10.64 44.35 14.83
CA ARG A 504 -9.84 45.58 14.74
C ARG A 504 -8.37 45.19 14.79
N VAL A 505 -7.64 45.51 13.73
CA VAL A 505 -6.19 45.41 13.70
C VAL A 505 -5.59 46.79 13.93
N ASP A 506 -4.76 46.90 14.95
CA ASP A 506 -4.03 48.13 15.30
C ASP A 506 -2.65 48.08 14.65
N TYR A 507 -2.39 49.00 13.71
CA TYR A 507 -1.09 49.17 13.07
C TYR A 507 -0.30 50.35 13.69
N GLY A 508 -0.68 50.77 14.89
CA GLY A 508 -0.01 51.86 15.64
C GLY A 508 -0.37 53.26 15.19
N SER A 509 -0.36 53.57 13.89
CA SER A 509 -0.73 54.88 13.32
C SER A 509 -2.15 54.93 12.76
N TYR A 510 -2.77 53.77 12.50
CA TYR A 510 -4.15 53.63 12.04
C TYR A 510 -4.73 52.29 12.45
N TYR A 511 -6.07 52.22 12.43
CA TYR A 511 -6.79 50.97 12.68
C TYR A 511 -7.47 50.49 11.41
N GLU A 512 -7.34 49.21 11.08
CA GLU A 512 -8.23 48.56 10.13
C GLU A 512 -9.30 47.77 10.89
N SER A 513 -10.55 48.02 10.54
CA SER A 513 -11.67 47.27 11.10
C SER A 513 -12.24 46.34 10.04
N TYR A 514 -12.14 45.07 10.28
CA TYR A 514 -12.67 44.03 9.40
C TYR A 514 -14.04 43.59 9.94
N CYS A 515 -15.04 43.83 9.12
CA CYS A 515 -16.42 43.44 9.38
C CYS A 515 -16.68 42.05 8.84
N TYR A 516 -17.29 41.17 9.62
CA TYR A 516 -17.68 39.83 9.23
C TYR A 516 -19.08 39.53 9.75
N GLY A 517 -19.95 38.97 8.88
CA GLY A 517 -21.35 38.74 9.22
C GLY A 517 -21.86 37.43 8.65
N ALA A 518 -22.85 36.81 9.29
CA ALA A 518 -23.41 35.54 8.90
C ALA A 518 -23.77 35.48 7.41
N PHE A 519 -24.35 36.55 6.87
CA PHE A 519 -24.75 36.72 5.47
C PHE A 519 -24.02 37.85 4.73
N LYS A 520 -22.90 38.33 5.28
CA LYS A 520 -22.13 39.40 4.62
C LYS A 520 -21.79 38.99 3.17
N ASP A 521 -21.89 39.97 2.25
CA ASP A 521 -21.62 39.75 0.81
C ASP A 521 -22.56 38.76 0.12
N CYS A 522 -23.75 38.45 0.66
CA CYS A 522 -24.80 37.74 -0.04
C CYS A 522 -25.52 38.65 -1.03
N SER A 523 -24.82 39.02 -2.11
CA SER A 523 -25.21 40.14 -3.00
C SER A 523 -26.49 39.90 -3.80
N LYS A 524 -27.01 38.66 -3.87
CA LYS A 524 -28.29 38.33 -4.52
C LYS A 524 -29.46 38.17 -3.54
N LEU A 525 -29.24 38.23 -2.24
CA LEU A 525 -30.32 38.15 -1.24
C LEU A 525 -31.19 39.40 -1.29
N ALA A 526 -32.38 39.26 -1.87
CA ALA A 526 -33.27 40.40 -2.11
C ALA A 526 -34.27 40.63 -0.97
N ALA A 527 -34.66 39.56 -0.29
CA ALA A 527 -35.61 39.63 0.84
C ALA A 527 -35.29 38.53 1.85
N ILE A 528 -35.59 38.76 3.10
CA ILE A 528 -35.53 37.76 4.17
C ILE A 528 -36.63 38.02 5.20
N GLU A 529 -37.25 36.92 5.65
CA GLU A 529 -38.13 36.93 6.81
C GLU A 529 -37.39 36.41 8.03
N ILE A 530 -37.21 37.25 9.03
CA ILE A 530 -36.52 36.94 10.29
C ILE A 530 -37.50 36.27 11.24
N PRO A 531 -37.23 35.02 11.71
CA PRO A 531 -38.12 34.33 12.64
C PRO A 531 -38.41 35.17 13.91
N ALA A 532 -39.66 35.02 14.42
CA ALA A 532 -40.05 35.72 15.62
C ALA A 532 -39.17 35.47 16.86
N SER A 533 -38.56 34.29 16.91
CA SER A 533 -37.65 33.85 17.99
C SER A 533 -36.29 34.60 18.04
N VAL A 534 -35.92 35.32 16.97
CA VAL A 534 -34.63 35.99 16.91
C VAL A 534 -34.59 37.14 17.89
N GLU A 535 -33.64 37.10 18.81
CA GLU A 535 -33.39 38.13 19.81
C GLU A 535 -32.29 39.08 19.41
N THR A 536 -31.29 38.60 18.66
CA THR A 536 -30.10 39.40 18.32
C THR A 536 -29.69 39.21 16.86
N ILE A 537 -29.55 40.29 16.15
CA ILE A 537 -28.83 40.44 14.89
C ILE A 537 -27.53 41.15 15.22
N GLN A 538 -26.39 40.46 15.12
CA GLN A 538 -25.10 41.03 15.51
C GLN A 538 -24.52 42.00 14.46
N ASP A 539 -23.38 42.60 14.78
CA ASP A 539 -22.70 43.55 13.92
C ASP A 539 -22.41 42.97 12.53
N CYS A 540 -22.59 43.75 11.49
CA CYS A 540 -22.32 43.36 10.10
C CYS A 540 -23.11 42.15 9.56
N ALA A 541 -24.08 41.59 10.27
CA ALA A 541 -24.73 40.31 9.95
C ALA A 541 -25.17 40.19 8.48
N PHE A 542 -25.68 41.24 7.85
CA PHE A 542 -26.10 41.33 6.45
C PHE A 542 -25.33 42.44 5.68
N SER A 543 -24.19 42.86 6.19
CA SER A 543 -23.39 43.91 5.50
C SER A 543 -23.11 43.53 4.06
N GLN A 544 -23.20 44.48 3.14
CA GLN A 544 -22.96 44.29 1.71
C GLN A 544 -23.91 43.29 1.01
N CYS A 545 -25.11 43.08 1.55
CA CYS A 545 -26.21 42.42 0.85
C CYS A 545 -26.84 43.43 -0.12
N THR A 546 -26.14 43.72 -1.23
CA THR A 546 -26.47 44.84 -2.13
C THR A 546 -27.84 44.76 -2.83
N ALA A 547 -28.44 43.58 -2.89
CA ALA A 547 -29.80 43.39 -3.41
C ALA A 547 -30.90 43.43 -2.33
N LEU A 548 -30.52 43.46 -1.03
CA LEU A 548 -31.51 43.34 0.06
C LEU A 548 -32.37 44.62 0.17
N GLU A 549 -33.61 44.48 -0.23
CA GLU A 549 -34.62 45.54 -0.26
C GLU A 549 -35.67 45.39 0.82
N LYS A 550 -35.95 44.13 1.26
CA LYS A 550 -37.06 43.80 2.14
C LYS A 550 -36.60 42.91 3.30
N ILE A 551 -36.88 43.32 4.52
CA ILE A 551 -36.73 42.53 5.73
C ILE A 551 -38.11 42.50 6.42
N GLU A 552 -38.58 41.31 6.67
CA GLU A 552 -39.81 41.04 7.44
C GLU A 552 -39.46 40.39 8.76
N PHE A 553 -40.21 40.71 9.81
CA PHE A 553 -40.08 40.07 11.10
C PHE A 553 -41.34 39.27 11.37
N GLY A 554 -41.20 38.05 11.86
CA GLY A 554 -42.33 37.20 12.24
C GLY A 554 -43.25 37.87 13.27
N GLU A 555 -44.50 37.49 13.29
CA GLU A 555 -45.46 38.01 14.27
C GLU A 555 -44.94 37.77 15.70
N ASN A 556 -45.11 38.77 16.58
CA ASN A 556 -44.62 38.79 17.95
C ASN A 556 -43.09 38.63 18.05
N SER A 557 -42.36 39.30 17.19
CA SER A 557 -40.88 39.29 17.18
C SER A 557 -40.29 39.60 18.56
N MET A 558 -39.31 38.76 18.96
CA MET A 558 -38.56 38.90 20.22
C MET A 558 -37.29 39.71 20.06
N LEU A 559 -37.08 40.42 18.94
CA LEU A 559 -35.86 41.13 18.63
C LEU A 559 -35.55 42.22 19.66
N LYS A 560 -34.35 42.18 20.24
CA LYS A 560 -33.87 43.10 21.27
C LYS A 560 -32.73 43.96 20.75
N THR A 561 -31.90 43.42 19.85
CA THR A 561 -30.65 44.07 19.44
C THR A 561 -30.41 43.94 17.95
N ILE A 562 -30.07 45.06 17.31
CA ILE A 562 -29.48 45.13 15.96
C ILE A 562 -28.09 45.77 16.11
N GLY A 563 -27.04 45.04 15.74
CA GLY A 563 -25.66 45.43 15.85
C GLY A 563 -25.25 46.53 14.87
N GLN A 564 -24.04 47.08 15.07
CA GLN A 564 -23.48 48.12 14.20
C GLN A 564 -23.29 47.57 12.78
N GLN A 565 -23.63 48.42 11.76
CA GLN A 565 -23.48 48.06 10.36
C GLN A 565 -24.15 46.75 9.95
N ALA A 566 -25.11 46.22 10.72
CA ALA A 566 -25.80 44.96 10.44
C ALA A 566 -26.36 44.92 9.00
N PHE A 567 -26.74 46.04 8.42
CA PHE A 567 -27.28 46.22 7.06
C PHE A 567 -26.47 47.23 6.24
N TYR A 568 -25.20 47.44 6.55
CA TYR A 568 -24.33 48.40 5.82
C TYR A 568 -24.25 48.00 4.35
N GLU A 569 -24.37 48.99 3.44
CA GLU A 569 -24.40 48.80 1.99
C GLU A 569 -25.51 47.84 1.48
N CYS A 570 -26.57 47.61 2.25
CA CYS A 570 -27.81 47.06 1.71
C CYS A 570 -28.54 48.11 0.88
N LYS A 571 -29.31 47.67 -0.15
CA LYS A 571 -30.18 48.58 -0.90
C LYS A 571 -31.20 49.19 0.06
N ILE A 572 -31.56 50.47 -0.13
CA ILE A 572 -32.39 51.23 0.79
C ILE A 572 -33.61 50.44 1.20
N ILE A 573 -33.70 50.09 2.49
CA ILE A 573 -34.84 49.40 3.08
C ILE A 573 -35.98 50.40 3.24
N HIS A 574 -36.99 50.33 2.40
CA HIS A 574 -38.11 51.28 2.43
C HIS A 574 -39.03 51.09 3.63
N ARG A 575 -39.08 49.95 4.31
CA ARG A 575 -39.83 49.71 5.57
C ARG A 575 -39.28 48.53 6.35
N VAL A 576 -39.00 48.72 7.62
CA VAL A 576 -38.91 47.66 8.62
C VAL A 576 -40.34 47.52 9.18
N TYR A 577 -41.05 46.46 8.82
CA TYR A 577 -42.34 46.16 9.44
C TYR A 577 -42.10 45.35 10.71
N ALA A 578 -42.04 46.04 11.85
CA ALA A 578 -42.31 45.43 13.13
C ALA A 578 -43.86 45.54 13.31
N SER A 579 -44.59 44.46 13.11
CA SER A 579 -45.97 44.42 13.55
C SER A 579 -45.98 44.45 15.08
N ASN A 580 -46.31 45.63 15.63
CA ASN A 580 -46.43 45.93 17.08
C ASN A 580 -45.08 46.13 17.83
N CYS A 581 -44.47 47.32 17.75
CA CYS A 581 -43.87 48.03 18.90
C CYS A 581 -44.90 48.95 19.49
#